data_5bd5d479fee704ecca196cf6679d83ea
#
_entry.id   5bd5d479fee704ecca196cf6679d83ea
#
_cell.length_a   1.000
_cell.length_b   1.000
_cell.length_c   1.000
_cell.angle_alpha   90.00
_cell.angle_beta   90.00
_cell.angle_gamma   90.00
#
_symmetry.space_group_name_H-M   'P 1'
#
loop_
_entity.id
_entity.type
_entity.pdbx_description
1 polymer ?
#
loop_
_entity_poly.entity_id
_entity_poly.type
_entity_poly.pdbx_seq_one_letter_code
_entity_poly.pdbx_strand_id
1 'polypeptide(L)'
;YGKWLDNFMDCDITEIPGADNLFQAEDVLKDIQDRYAKLYDARKSYLLINGTSGGLIAAILASVPAGKKLLMAKNCHKSIFNALTLGNIEPVYLHPEIDEEYGITGAINPEEVKRLLAETPEAEAVILPSPNYYGICSDIEAIAEVVHNAGKVLIVDQAHGAHLHFFHKYGAGDDMPESAEMSGADIVVGSTHKTLASLTQSAILNLCSDRVDRYVLEDKLQAVQSTSPSYVLMASLDINAEILEKHGQQLMNKWRENLDWFYSEAPKVKGLNIMKAAMMDDTKINLDMGAYGITGGQLEKLLMEKNIYTELNTGDILMCMTGIGNTRSDLEKLLKALEEIAAEYGTAEKSKTQR
;
A
#
# COMPACT_ATOMS: atom_id res chain seq x y z
N TYR A 1 -31.16 -14.95 1.53
CA TYR A 1 -29.69 -14.85 1.73
C TYR A 1 -29.14 -16.12 2.40
N GLY A 2 -29.72 -16.65 3.49
CA GLY A 2 -29.19 -17.82 4.22
C GLY A 2 -28.86 -19.02 3.32
N LYS A 3 -29.64 -19.26 2.27
CA LYS A 3 -29.33 -20.31 1.28
C LYS A 3 -27.97 -20.12 0.55
N TRP A 4 -27.47 -18.86 0.44
CA TRP A 4 -26.28 -18.49 -0.32
C TRP A 4 -25.06 -18.17 0.53
N LEU A 5 -25.28 -17.67 1.75
CA LEU A 5 -24.23 -17.15 2.65
C LEU A 5 -24.09 -17.98 3.95
N ASP A 6 -24.89 -19.04 4.07
CA ASP A 6 -24.92 -19.92 5.24
C ASP A 6 -24.96 -19.11 6.56
N ASN A 7 -24.11 -19.41 7.53
CA ASN A 7 -24.07 -18.72 8.82
C ASN A 7 -23.42 -17.33 8.78
N PHE A 8 -22.98 -16.84 7.60
CA PHE A 8 -22.35 -15.53 7.47
C PHE A 8 -23.27 -14.37 7.92
N MET A 9 -24.59 -14.52 7.69
CA MET A 9 -25.58 -13.53 8.10
C MET A 9 -25.69 -13.37 9.63
N ASP A 10 -25.30 -14.36 10.39
CA ASP A 10 -25.30 -14.30 11.85
C ASP A 10 -24.18 -13.39 12.39
N CYS A 11 -23.18 -13.07 11.54
CA CYS A 11 -22.09 -12.16 11.86
C CYS A 11 -22.38 -10.70 11.48
N ASP A 12 -23.42 -10.42 10.70
CA ASP A 12 -23.80 -9.07 10.27
C ASP A 12 -24.68 -8.41 11.34
N ILE A 13 -24.03 -7.84 12.34
CA ILE A 13 -24.66 -7.18 13.50
C ILE A 13 -24.47 -5.65 13.40
N THR A 14 -25.05 -4.92 14.33
CA THR A 14 -24.91 -3.48 14.51
C THR A 14 -24.41 -3.16 15.93
N GLU A 15 -24.43 -1.89 16.34
CA GLU A 15 -24.00 -1.39 17.66
C GLU A 15 -24.97 -1.86 18.77
N ILE A 16 -24.97 -3.16 19.05
CA ILE A 16 -25.71 -3.77 20.15
C ILE A 16 -24.84 -3.87 21.41
N PRO A 17 -25.42 -4.06 22.61
CA PRO A 17 -24.65 -4.29 23.83
C PRO A 17 -23.64 -5.43 23.65
N GLY A 18 -22.36 -5.16 23.92
CA GLY A 18 -21.25 -6.09 23.75
C GLY A 18 -20.55 -6.05 22.37
N ALA A 19 -21.08 -5.27 21.42
CA ALA A 19 -20.44 -5.10 20.11
C ALA A 19 -19.57 -3.84 20.00
N ASP A 20 -19.62 -2.94 20.99
CA ASP A 20 -18.89 -1.67 21.05
C ASP A 20 -19.34 -0.67 19.96
N ASN A 21 -18.72 0.52 19.88
CA ASN A 21 -18.99 1.55 18.87
C ASN A 21 -17.68 2.03 18.25
N LEU A 22 -17.56 2.00 16.91
CA LEU A 22 -16.32 2.34 16.22
C LEU A 22 -15.80 3.76 16.54
N PHE A 23 -16.69 4.72 16.76
CA PHE A 23 -16.32 6.13 17.00
C PHE A 23 -16.23 6.49 18.48
N GLN A 24 -16.63 5.58 19.35
CA GLN A 24 -16.55 5.70 20.81
C GLN A 24 -16.10 4.34 21.39
N ALA A 25 -15.02 3.82 20.84
CA ALA A 25 -14.50 2.50 21.19
C ALA A 25 -13.99 2.47 22.64
N GLU A 26 -14.65 1.69 23.50
CA GLU A 26 -14.36 1.56 24.92
C GLU A 26 -14.08 0.10 25.32
N ASP A 27 -14.44 -0.88 24.48
CA ASP A 27 -14.38 -2.32 24.76
C ASP A 27 -13.67 -3.05 23.59
N VAL A 28 -14.32 -4.01 22.94
CA VAL A 28 -13.71 -4.91 21.95
C VAL A 28 -13.07 -4.19 20.77
N LEU A 29 -13.69 -3.14 20.25
CA LEU A 29 -13.11 -2.38 19.14
C LEU A 29 -11.89 -1.56 19.59
N LYS A 30 -11.91 -1.06 20.82
CA LYS A 30 -10.73 -0.43 21.40
C LYS A 30 -9.58 -1.42 21.54
N ASP A 31 -9.85 -2.63 22.02
CA ASP A 31 -8.82 -3.65 22.17
C ASP A 31 -8.19 -4.00 20.81
N ILE A 32 -8.99 -4.11 19.75
CA ILE A 32 -8.47 -4.34 18.40
C ILE A 32 -7.58 -3.17 17.93
N GLN A 33 -8.01 -1.92 18.16
CA GLN A 33 -7.21 -0.73 17.83
C GLN A 33 -5.88 -0.71 18.61
N ASP A 34 -5.90 -1.04 19.90
CA ASP A 34 -4.71 -1.10 20.75
C ASP A 34 -3.75 -2.22 20.31
N ARG A 35 -4.28 -3.36 19.83
CA ARG A 35 -3.48 -4.44 19.23
C ARG A 35 -2.78 -3.97 17.95
N TYR A 36 -3.49 -3.29 17.05
CA TYR A 36 -2.87 -2.74 15.84
C TYR A 36 -1.81 -1.68 16.18
N ALA A 37 -2.05 -0.81 17.16
CA ALA A 37 -1.07 0.16 17.60
C ALA A 37 0.23 -0.53 18.09
N LYS A 38 0.13 -1.65 18.83
CA LYS A 38 1.29 -2.46 19.23
C LYS A 38 1.94 -3.21 18.05
N LEU A 39 1.14 -3.70 17.10
CA LEU A 39 1.66 -4.40 15.93
C LEU A 39 2.49 -3.50 15.04
N TYR A 40 2.05 -2.26 14.82
CA TYR A 40 2.74 -1.26 13.99
C TYR A 40 3.66 -0.31 14.77
N ASP A 41 3.83 -0.51 16.07
CA ASP A 41 4.58 0.39 16.96
C ASP A 41 4.12 1.86 16.84
N ALA A 42 2.81 2.06 16.56
CA ALA A 42 2.16 3.35 16.43
C ALA A 42 1.63 3.85 17.77
N ARG A 43 1.42 5.16 17.89
CA ARG A 43 0.80 5.77 19.09
C ARG A 43 -0.68 5.40 19.22
N LYS A 44 -1.38 5.35 18.10
CA LYS A 44 -2.76 4.91 18.00
C LYS A 44 -3.07 4.39 16.59
N SER A 45 -3.88 3.36 16.51
CA SER A 45 -4.37 2.83 15.24
C SER A 45 -5.89 2.93 15.20
N TYR A 46 -6.43 3.17 14.00
CA TYR A 46 -7.86 3.26 13.76
C TYR A 46 -8.29 2.26 12.71
N LEU A 47 -9.37 1.53 12.99
CA LEU A 47 -9.98 0.63 12.03
C LEU A 47 -10.69 1.43 10.94
N LEU A 48 -10.44 1.08 9.69
CA LEU A 48 -11.07 1.69 8.54
C LEU A 48 -11.95 0.67 7.81
N ILE A 49 -13.23 1.01 7.66
CA ILE A 49 -14.22 0.22 6.94
C ILE A 49 -14.62 0.86 5.60
N ASN A 50 -13.99 1.98 5.27
CA ASN A 50 -14.16 2.69 3.99
C ASN A 50 -12.83 2.77 3.21
N GLY A 51 -11.98 1.76 3.39
CA GLY A 51 -10.67 1.63 2.76
C GLY A 51 -9.67 2.72 3.18
N THR A 52 -8.48 2.64 2.64
CA THR A 52 -7.50 3.74 2.78
C THR A 52 -8.04 5.05 2.20
N SER A 53 -8.98 5.00 1.26
CA SER A 53 -9.60 6.21 0.70
C SER A 53 -10.24 7.09 1.77
N GLY A 54 -11.01 6.50 2.69
CA GLY A 54 -11.59 7.23 3.83
C GLY A 54 -10.52 7.73 4.79
N GLY A 55 -9.54 6.88 5.12
CA GLY A 55 -8.43 7.24 6.01
C GLY A 55 -7.58 8.40 5.48
N LEU A 56 -7.22 8.39 4.19
CA LEU A 56 -6.44 9.45 3.56
C LEU A 56 -7.21 10.77 3.50
N ILE A 57 -8.51 10.73 3.19
CA ILE A 57 -9.37 11.94 3.24
C ILE A 57 -9.38 12.50 4.66
N ALA A 58 -9.61 11.67 5.68
CA ALA A 58 -9.62 12.11 7.07
C ALA A 58 -8.26 12.69 7.50
N ALA A 59 -7.15 12.02 7.16
CA ALA A 59 -5.79 12.47 7.46
C ALA A 59 -5.50 13.85 6.87
N ILE A 60 -5.85 14.08 5.60
CA ILE A 60 -5.66 15.38 4.93
C ILE A 60 -6.53 16.46 5.58
N LEU A 61 -7.82 16.18 5.79
CA LEU A 61 -8.75 17.16 6.39
C LEU A 61 -8.40 17.49 7.84
N ALA A 62 -7.74 16.58 8.56
CA ALA A 62 -7.26 16.83 9.92
C ALA A 62 -5.94 17.65 9.94
N SER A 63 -5.12 17.53 8.90
CA SER A 63 -3.79 18.13 8.84
C SER A 63 -3.75 19.46 8.11
N VAL A 64 -4.72 19.72 7.21
CA VAL A 64 -4.71 20.90 6.32
C VAL A 64 -6.03 21.66 6.46
N PRO A 65 -6.02 22.85 7.09
CA PRO A 65 -7.21 23.71 7.17
C PRO A 65 -7.69 24.19 5.80
N ALA A 66 -8.98 24.49 5.69
CA ALA A 66 -9.57 25.02 4.45
C ALA A 66 -8.88 26.31 3.99
N GLY A 67 -8.62 26.42 2.69
CA GLY A 67 -7.91 27.55 2.05
C GLY A 67 -6.39 27.50 2.22
N LYS A 68 -5.85 26.42 2.83
CA LYS A 68 -4.42 26.18 2.96
C LYS A 68 -3.91 25.24 1.86
N LYS A 69 -2.59 25.05 1.80
CA LYS A 69 -1.92 24.26 0.77
C LYS A 69 -1.44 22.92 1.28
N LEU A 70 -1.50 21.92 0.39
CA LEU A 70 -0.98 20.58 0.57
C LEU A 70 0.08 20.31 -0.50
N LEU A 71 1.32 19.99 -0.11
CA LEU A 71 2.29 19.40 -1.02
C LEU A 71 1.91 17.92 -1.24
N MET A 72 1.68 17.55 -2.50
CA MET A 72 1.25 16.19 -2.82
C MET A 72 1.97 15.63 -4.05
N ALA A 73 2.34 14.37 -3.99
CA ALA A 73 2.90 13.69 -5.14
C ALA A 73 1.87 13.62 -6.29
N LYS A 74 2.31 13.88 -7.50
CA LYS A 74 1.41 13.92 -8.67
C LYS A 74 0.83 12.55 -9.02
N ASN A 75 1.49 11.46 -8.61
CA ASN A 75 1.05 10.08 -8.76
C ASN A 75 0.23 9.55 -7.56
N CYS A 76 -0.31 10.43 -6.72
CA CYS A 76 -1.20 10.07 -5.63
C CYS A 76 -2.51 9.44 -6.11
N HIS A 77 -3.10 8.61 -5.25
CA HIS A 77 -4.41 8.01 -5.50
C HIS A 77 -5.51 9.08 -5.60
N LYS A 78 -6.55 8.82 -6.42
CA LYS A 78 -7.68 9.76 -6.65
C LYS A 78 -8.41 10.22 -5.38
N SER A 79 -8.38 9.46 -4.28
CA SER A 79 -8.96 9.87 -3.00
C SER A 79 -8.34 11.14 -2.44
N ILE A 80 -7.05 11.37 -2.71
CA ILE A 80 -6.33 12.57 -2.28
C ILE A 80 -6.85 13.80 -3.03
N PHE A 81 -7.08 13.68 -4.34
CA PHE A 81 -7.74 14.74 -5.12
C PHE A 81 -9.16 15.03 -4.65
N ASN A 82 -9.91 13.99 -4.20
CA ASN A 82 -11.22 14.18 -3.59
C ASN A 82 -11.12 14.97 -2.27
N ALA A 83 -10.09 14.72 -1.46
CA ALA A 83 -9.87 15.46 -0.22
C ALA A 83 -9.62 16.96 -0.47
N LEU A 84 -8.89 17.31 -1.56
CA LEU A 84 -8.70 18.72 -1.94
C LEU A 84 -10.04 19.43 -2.16
N THR A 85 -10.94 18.78 -2.89
CA THR A 85 -12.28 19.34 -3.18
C THR A 85 -13.13 19.45 -1.91
N LEU A 86 -13.15 18.40 -1.08
CA LEU A 86 -13.93 18.37 0.17
C LEU A 86 -13.42 19.38 1.20
N GLY A 87 -12.10 19.57 1.28
CA GLY A 87 -11.45 20.44 2.25
C GLY A 87 -11.23 21.87 1.74
N ASN A 88 -11.56 22.19 0.49
CA ASN A 88 -11.16 23.45 -0.15
C ASN A 88 -9.65 23.73 0.02
N ILE A 89 -8.81 22.75 -0.36
CA ILE A 89 -7.37 22.74 -0.18
C ILE A 89 -6.69 22.95 -1.53
N GLU A 90 -5.66 23.79 -1.57
CA GLU A 90 -4.90 24.06 -2.78
C GLU A 90 -3.72 23.07 -2.91
N PRO A 91 -3.58 22.34 -4.03
CA PRO A 91 -2.44 21.44 -4.23
C PRO A 91 -1.19 22.18 -4.70
N VAL A 92 -0.04 21.74 -4.19
CA VAL A 92 1.27 22.00 -4.77
C VAL A 92 1.88 20.66 -5.14
N TYR A 93 2.24 20.46 -6.41
CA TYR A 93 2.60 19.14 -6.90
C TYR A 93 4.09 18.85 -6.76
N LEU A 94 4.39 17.74 -6.08
CA LEU A 94 5.68 17.05 -6.11
C LEU A 94 5.71 16.14 -7.33
N HIS A 95 6.76 16.23 -8.13
CA HIS A 95 6.93 15.38 -9.29
C HIS A 95 7.80 14.17 -8.92
N PRO A 96 7.28 12.94 -9.05
CA PRO A 96 8.12 11.75 -8.88
C PRO A 96 9.19 11.70 -9.97
N GLU A 97 10.31 11.08 -9.67
CA GLU A 97 11.29 10.70 -10.68
C GLU A 97 10.63 9.82 -11.75
N ILE A 98 11.17 9.80 -12.93
CA ILE A 98 10.69 8.95 -14.03
C ILE A 98 11.78 7.93 -14.33
N ASP A 99 11.43 6.66 -14.29
CA ASP A 99 12.24 5.61 -14.87
C ASP A 99 12.15 5.72 -16.39
N GLU A 100 13.26 6.16 -17.02
CA GLU A 100 13.25 6.42 -18.46
C GLU A 100 13.21 5.15 -19.31
N GLU A 101 13.63 4.01 -18.75
CA GLU A 101 13.59 2.73 -19.47
C GLU A 101 12.16 2.24 -19.66
N TYR A 102 11.34 2.32 -18.60
CA TYR A 102 9.97 1.81 -18.61
C TYR A 102 8.91 2.90 -18.73
N GLY A 103 9.30 4.18 -18.58
CA GLY A 103 8.36 5.31 -18.61
C GLY A 103 7.37 5.33 -17.44
N ILE A 104 7.77 4.77 -16.29
CA ILE A 104 6.95 4.71 -15.07
C ILE A 104 7.42 5.71 -14.02
N THR A 105 6.54 6.02 -13.08
CA THR A 105 6.88 6.90 -11.95
C THR A 105 7.75 6.17 -10.93
N GLY A 106 8.83 6.79 -10.52
CA GLY A 106 9.77 6.36 -9.49
C GLY A 106 9.45 6.95 -8.10
N ALA A 107 10.51 7.18 -7.32
CA ALA A 107 10.46 7.76 -5.98
C ALA A 107 10.23 9.29 -6.00
N ILE A 108 9.88 9.84 -4.85
CA ILE A 108 9.92 11.28 -4.60
C ILE A 108 11.29 11.63 -4.01
N ASN A 109 11.96 12.61 -4.61
CA ASN A 109 13.26 13.07 -4.17
C ASN A 109 13.12 14.00 -2.94
N PRO A 110 13.81 13.74 -1.80
CA PRO A 110 13.77 14.59 -0.62
C PRO A 110 14.18 16.05 -0.89
N GLU A 111 15.13 16.32 -1.80
CA GLU A 111 15.55 17.68 -2.15
C GLU A 111 14.45 18.45 -2.89
N GLU A 112 13.60 17.76 -3.66
CA GLU A 112 12.41 18.38 -4.28
C GLU A 112 11.38 18.78 -3.22
N VAL A 113 11.17 17.94 -2.21
CA VAL A 113 10.31 18.26 -1.06
C VAL A 113 10.83 19.48 -0.33
N LYS A 114 12.12 19.53 -0.04
CA LYS A 114 12.78 20.65 0.63
C LYS A 114 12.67 21.96 -0.16
N ARG A 115 12.91 21.90 -1.47
CA ARG A 115 12.80 23.05 -2.35
C ARG A 115 11.38 23.63 -2.36
N LEU A 116 10.37 22.76 -2.55
CA LEU A 116 8.97 23.19 -2.62
C LEU A 116 8.44 23.69 -1.26
N LEU A 117 8.85 23.10 -0.14
CA LEU A 117 8.51 23.62 1.19
C LEU A 117 9.11 25.03 1.43
N ALA A 118 10.32 25.27 0.96
CA ALA A 118 10.92 26.61 1.05
C ALA A 118 10.21 27.66 0.17
N GLU A 119 9.73 27.24 -1.02
CA GLU A 119 8.97 28.09 -1.94
C GLU A 119 7.50 28.27 -1.53
N THR A 120 6.98 27.36 -0.68
CA THR A 120 5.57 27.33 -0.27
C THR A 120 5.46 27.16 1.26
N PRO A 121 5.92 28.15 2.05
CA PRO A 121 5.91 28.05 3.51
C PRO A 121 4.51 27.95 4.13
N GLU A 122 3.47 28.32 3.40
CA GLU A 122 2.07 28.19 3.78
C GLU A 122 1.48 26.79 3.58
N ALA A 123 2.23 25.83 3.02
CA ALA A 123 1.81 24.44 3.01
C ALA A 123 1.81 23.89 4.44
N GLU A 124 0.78 23.12 4.79
CA GLU A 124 0.59 22.61 6.15
C GLU A 124 1.03 21.14 6.27
N ALA A 125 0.97 20.37 5.18
CA ALA A 125 1.37 18.98 5.15
C ALA A 125 1.98 18.57 3.81
N VAL A 126 2.67 17.44 3.84
CA VAL A 126 3.17 16.72 2.65
C VAL A 126 2.52 15.35 2.60
N ILE A 127 2.09 14.90 1.40
CA ILE A 127 1.56 13.55 1.18
C ILE A 127 2.15 12.91 -0.07
N LEU A 128 2.52 11.64 0.05
CA LEU A 128 3.03 10.83 -1.06
C LEU A 128 2.70 9.34 -0.87
N PRO A 129 2.62 8.55 -1.98
CA PRO A 129 2.54 7.10 -1.88
C PRO A 129 3.93 6.49 -1.68
N SER A 130 4.06 5.55 -0.74
CA SER A 130 5.26 4.73 -0.58
C SER A 130 4.89 3.40 0.08
N PRO A 131 5.05 2.25 -0.63
CA PRO A 131 5.47 2.14 -2.03
C PRO A 131 4.43 2.70 -3.01
N ASN A 132 4.89 3.04 -4.22
CA ASN A 132 3.99 3.31 -5.33
C ASN A 132 3.41 2.00 -5.91
N TYR A 133 2.63 2.08 -7.01
CA TYR A 133 2.01 0.89 -7.62
C TYR A 133 3.00 -0.17 -8.08
N TYR A 134 4.21 0.23 -8.49
CA TYR A 134 5.26 -0.70 -8.97
C TYR A 134 6.12 -1.26 -7.83
N GLY A 135 5.88 -0.84 -6.59
CA GLY A 135 6.67 -1.25 -5.43
C GLY A 135 7.85 -0.34 -5.12
N ILE A 136 8.06 0.75 -5.89
CA ILE A 136 9.16 1.68 -5.64
C ILE A 136 8.82 2.53 -4.42
N CYS A 137 9.73 2.54 -3.44
CA CYS A 137 9.63 3.33 -2.23
C CYS A 137 10.46 4.62 -2.32
N SER A 138 9.97 5.66 -1.66
CA SER A 138 10.73 6.90 -1.44
C SER A 138 11.51 6.79 -0.13
N ASP A 139 12.58 7.55 0.00
CA ASP A 139 13.34 7.69 1.26
C ASP A 139 12.49 8.50 2.26
N ILE A 140 11.62 7.79 2.98
CA ILE A 140 10.68 8.40 3.93
C ILE A 140 11.41 9.02 5.11
N GLU A 141 12.52 8.46 5.58
CA GLU A 141 13.30 9.01 6.68
C GLU A 141 13.86 10.38 6.32
N ALA A 142 14.52 10.51 5.17
CA ALA A 142 15.03 11.79 4.70
C ALA A 142 13.90 12.81 4.42
N ILE A 143 12.77 12.35 3.86
CA ILE A 143 11.59 13.22 3.64
C ILE A 143 11.00 13.68 4.98
N ALA A 144 10.88 12.79 5.98
CA ALA A 144 10.37 13.13 7.30
C ALA A 144 11.26 14.17 7.99
N GLU A 145 12.57 14.03 7.91
CA GLU A 145 13.51 15.04 8.43
C GLU A 145 13.27 16.42 7.80
N VAL A 146 13.16 16.48 6.48
CA VAL A 146 12.90 17.74 5.74
C VAL A 146 11.56 18.36 6.15
N VAL A 147 10.49 17.54 6.19
CA VAL A 147 9.13 18.00 6.55
C VAL A 147 9.06 18.48 7.99
N HIS A 148 9.65 17.74 8.91
CA HIS A 148 9.66 18.09 10.34
C HIS A 148 10.51 19.34 10.63
N ASN A 149 11.65 19.52 9.95
CA ASN A 149 12.46 20.73 10.05
C ASN A 149 11.70 21.99 9.58
N ALA A 150 10.75 21.82 8.63
CA ALA A 150 9.83 22.87 8.22
C ALA A 150 8.62 23.04 9.17
N GLY A 151 8.50 22.24 10.23
CA GLY A 151 7.37 22.25 11.17
C GLY A 151 6.06 21.74 10.59
N LYS A 152 6.11 20.89 9.56
CA LYS A 152 4.94 20.37 8.81
C LYS A 152 4.64 18.92 9.16
N VAL A 153 3.52 18.41 8.64
CA VAL A 153 3.03 17.02 8.84
C VAL A 153 3.36 16.18 7.62
N LEU A 154 3.85 14.96 7.83
CA LEU A 154 4.07 13.96 6.78
C LEU A 154 2.99 12.87 6.84
N ILE A 155 2.22 12.76 5.76
CA ILE A 155 1.22 11.71 5.55
C ILE A 155 1.73 10.75 4.48
N VAL A 156 1.72 9.45 4.74
CA VAL A 156 2.13 8.45 3.75
C VAL A 156 0.96 7.53 3.40
N ASP A 157 0.64 7.50 2.11
CA ASP A 157 -0.25 6.49 1.53
C ASP A 157 0.55 5.19 1.34
N GLN A 158 0.44 4.28 2.29
CA GLN A 158 1.08 2.96 2.30
C GLN A 158 0.08 1.85 1.92
N ALA A 159 -0.95 2.18 1.09
CA ALA A 159 -1.98 1.23 0.71
C ALA A 159 -1.43 -0.07 0.11
N HIS A 160 -0.30 -0.01 -0.59
CA HIS A 160 0.37 -1.17 -1.18
C HIS A 160 1.46 -1.77 -0.31
N GLY A 161 1.77 -1.19 0.85
CA GLY A 161 2.90 -1.56 1.71
C GLY A 161 2.53 -1.91 3.16
N ALA A 162 1.27 -2.23 3.47
CA ALA A 162 0.82 -2.54 4.83
C ALA A 162 1.61 -3.70 5.49
N HIS A 163 2.29 -4.53 4.72
CA HIS A 163 3.11 -5.66 5.15
C HIS A 163 4.56 -5.30 5.48
N LEU A 164 5.09 -4.17 4.98
CA LEU A 164 6.51 -3.81 5.11
C LEU A 164 6.96 -3.78 6.57
N HIS A 165 6.14 -3.21 7.46
CA HIS A 165 6.43 -3.18 8.89
C HIS A 165 6.70 -4.58 9.47
N PHE A 166 5.93 -5.58 9.03
CA PHE A 166 6.02 -6.94 9.56
C PHE A 166 7.22 -7.72 9.01
N PHE A 167 7.70 -7.42 7.81
CA PHE A 167 8.96 -7.98 7.31
C PHE A 167 10.12 -7.62 8.23
N HIS A 168 10.26 -6.35 8.60
CA HIS A 168 11.28 -5.89 9.54
C HIS A 168 11.03 -6.39 10.96
N LYS A 169 9.81 -6.20 11.49
CA LYS A 169 9.45 -6.61 12.85
C LYS A 169 9.75 -8.09 13.14
N TYR A 170 9.62 -8.94 12.14
CA TYR A 170 9.82 -10.38 12.27
C TYR A 170 11.16 -10.87 11.68
N GLY A 171 12.05 -9.96 11.28
CA GLY A 171 13.39 -10.29 10.79
C GLY A 171 13.42 -11.05 9.46
N ALA A 172 12.41 -10.83 8.62
CA ALA A 172 12.30 -11.47 7.30
C ALA A 172 12.64 -10.53 6.13
N GLY A 173 13.09 -9.31 6.39
CA GLY A 173 13.23 -8.29 5.33
C GLY A 173 14.25 -7.21 5.61
N ASP A 174 15.43 -7.56 6.11
CA ASP A 174 16.48 -6.56 6.39
C ASP A 174 16.94 -5.80 5.13
N ASP A 175 16.71 -6.35 3.95
CA ASP A 175 16.98 -5.76 2.63
C ASP A 175 15.74 -5.14 1.95
N MET A 176 14.57 -5.23 2.58
CA MET A 176 13.33 -4.57 2.13
C MET A 176 13.30 -3.11 2.61
N PRO A 177 12.59 -2.21 1.89
CA PRO A 177 12.35 -0.87 2.40
C PRO A 177 11.65 -0.87 3.75
N GLU A 178 12.05 0.01 4.65
CA GLU A 178 11.33 0.22 5.93
C GLU A 178 9.92 0.73 5.69
N SER A 179 9.01 0.42 6.61
CA SER A 179 7.67 0.98 6.59
C SER A 179 7.69 2.46 6.98
N ALA A 180 6.71 3.22 6.52
CA ALA A 180 6.64 4.65 6.80
C ALA A 180 6.47 4.95 8.30
N GLU A 181 5.87 4.02 9.07
CA GLU A 181 5.78 4.11 10.54
C GLU A 181 7.17 4.08 11.19
N MET A 182 8.10 3.26 10.68
CA MET A 182 9.46 3.15 11.19
C MET A 182 10.32 4.34 10.76
N SER A 183 10.04 4.90 9.59
CA SER A 183 10.81 5.97 8.96
C SER A 183 10.32 7.39 9.32
N GLY A 184 9.46 7.52 10.33
CA GLY A 184 9.12 8.83 10.92
C GLY A 184 7.94 9.57 10.28
N ALA A 185 7.09 8.92 9.49
CA ALA A 185 5.83 9.52 9.04
C ALA A 185 4.90 9.83 10.24
N ASP A 186 4.11 10.89 10.15
CA ASP A 186 3.17 11.28 11.21
C ASP A 186 1.85 10.51 11.14
N ILE A 187 1.36 10.29 9.93
CA ILE A 187 0.18 9.45 9.66
C ILE A 187 0.51 8.50 8.51
N VAL A 188 0.22 7.23 8.72
CA VAL A 188 0.36 6.18 7.70
C VAL A 188 -0.98 5.49 7.50
N VAL A 189 -1.39 5.31 6.24
CA VAL A 189 -2.65 4.64 5.92
C VAL A 189 -2.38 3.42 5.04
N GLY A 190 -2.63 2.23 5.58
CA GLY A 190 -2.32 0.94 4.95
C GLY A 190 -3.56 0.10 4.63
N SER A 191 -3.62 -0.48 3.43
CA SER A 191 -4.68 -1.44 3.05
C SER A 191 -4.31 -2.84 3.50
N THR A 192 -4.88 -3.30 4.60
CA THR A 192 -4.67 -4.67 5.09
C THR A 192 -5.25 -5.74 4.16
N HIS A 193 -6.30 -5.39 3.41
CA HIS A 193 -6.94 -6.30 2.46
C HIS A 193 -6.16 -6.57 1.17
N LYS A 194 -5.13 -5.76 0.84
CA LYS A 194 -4.34 -5.96 -0.39
C LYS A 194 -3.26 -7.01 -0.23
N THR A 195 -2.53 -6.97 0.87
CA THR A 195 -1.33 -7.79 1.07
C THR A 195 -1.35 -8.63 2.34
N LEU A 196 -2.23 -8.31 3.28
CA LEU A 196 -2.47 -9.07 4.52
C LEU A 196 -3.79 -9.86 4.45
N ALA A 197 -4.33 -10.30 5.59
CA ALA A 197 -5.39 -11.31 5.63
C ALA A 197 -6.77 -10.76 6.04
N SER A 198 -7.13 -9.54 5.66
CA SER A 198 -8.46 -8.99 5.95
C SER A 198 -9.35 -8.89 4.71
N LEU A 199 -10.66 -8.71 4.90
CA LEU A 199 -11.61 -8.61 3.81
C LEU A 199 -11.46 -7.30 3.02
N THR A 200 -11.80 -7.34 1.74
CA THR A 200 -11.77 -6.17 0.85
C THR A 200 -12.47 -4.97 1.50
N GLN A 201 -11.92 -3.77 1.33
CA GLN A 201 -12.36 -2.50 1.90
C GLN A 201 -11.84 -2.24 3.33
N SER A 202 -11.41 -3.24 4.10
CA SER A 202 -10.80 -2.99 5.40
C SER A 202 -9.37 -2.44 5.26
N ALA A 203 -9.01 -1.53 6.16
CA ALA A 203 -7.71 -0.87 6.20
C ALA A 203 -7.40 -0.37 7.62
N ILE A 204 -6.20 0.15 7.83
CA ILE A 204 -5.75 0.73 9.09
C ILE A 204 -5.16 2.12 8.83
N LEU A 205 -5.46 3.07 9.71
CA LEU A 205 -4.75 4.32 9.84
C LEU A 205 -3.92 4.30 11.13
N ASN A 206 -2.62 4.52 11.01
CA ASN A 206 -1.68 4.64 12.11
C ASN A 206 -1.33 6.11 12.35
N LEU A 207 -1.61 6.62 13.55
CA LEU A 207 -1.12 7.89 14.05
C LEU A 207 0.19 7.64 14.77
N CYS A 208 1.31 8.16 14.24
CA CYS A 208 2.65 7.83 14.71
C CYS A 208 3.26 8.95 15.56
N SER A 209 2.75 10.19 15.49
CA SER A 209 3.30 11.35 16.22
C SER A 209 2.23 12.20 16.89
N ASP A 210 2.65 13.22 17.67
CA ASP A 210 1.78 14.25 18.27
C ASP A 210 1.61 15.49 17.40
N ARG A 211 2.13 15.49 16.16
CA ARG A 211 2.03 16.65 15.27
C ARG A 211 0.61 16.88 14.75
N VAL A 212 -0.23 15.83 14.80
CA VAL A 212 -1.64 15.91 14.43
C VAL A 212 -2.50 15.71 15.67
N ASP A 213 -3.44 16.62 15.89
CA ASP A 213 -4.41 16.49 16.97
C ASP A 213 -5.32 15.29 16.71
N ARG A 214 -5.24 14.30 17.62
CA ARG A 214 -6.01 13.06 17.49
C ARG A 214 -7.52 13.29 17.49
N TYR A 215 -8.00 14.26 18.24
CA TYR A 215 -9.45 14.52 18.34
C TYR A 215 -9.99 15.12 17.04
N VAL A 216 -9.19 15.98 16.38
CA VAL A 216 -9.51 16.48 15.06
C VAL A 216 -9.50 15.33 14.04
N LEU A 217 -8.53 14.43 14.11
CA LEU A 217 -8.47 13.25 13.24
C LEU A 217 -9.67 12.33 13.46
N GLU A 218 -10.05 12.05 14.71
CA GLU A 218 -11.22 11.24 15.08
C GLU A 218 -12.53 11.86 14.56
N ASP A 219 -12.71 13.17 14.64
CA ASP A 219 -13.84 13.90 14.05
C ASP A 219 -13.91 13.70 12.53
N LYS A 220 -12.76 13.80 11.83
CA LYS A 220 -12.72 13.58 10.38
C LYS A 220 -12.96 12.13 9.99
N LEU A 221 -12.45 11.17 10.77
CA LEU A 221 -12.72 9.74 10.57
C LEU A 221 -14.22 9.45 10.70
N GLN A 222 -14.89 10.03 11.70
CA GLN A 222 -16.34 9.89 11.85
C GLN A 222 -17.12 10.52 10.68
N ALA A 223 -16.64 11.64 10.14
CA ALA A 223 -17.29 12.31 9.02
C ALA A 223 -17.21 11.53 7.69
N VAL A 224 -16.17 10.71 7.49
CA VAL A 224 -15.94 10.00 6.22
C VAL A 224 -16.27 8.51 6.27
N GLN A 225 -16.62 7.97 7.43
CA GLN A 225 -17.04 6.59 7.59
C GLN A 225 -18.53 6.52 7.95
N SER A 226 -19.16 5.36 7.71
CA SER A 226 -20.55 5.13 8.04
C SER A 226 -20.76 5.08 9.56
N THR A 227 -21.85 5.68 10.04
CA THR A 227 -22.30 5.53 11.44
C THR A 227 -22.88 4.14 11.74
N SER A 228 -23.12 3.32 10.70
CA SER A 228 -23.44 1.89 10.81
C SER A 228 -22.30 1.08 10.20
N PRO A 229 -21.17 0.93 10.93
CA PRO A 229 -19.99 0.28 10.40
C PRO A 229 -20.21 -1.23 10.25
N SER A 230 -19.63 -1.83 9.20
CA SER A 230 -19.71 -3.28 9.01
C SER A 230 -18.89 -4.04 10.05
N TYR A 231 -19.54 -4.74 10.94
CA TYR A 231 -18.90 -5.59 11.95
C TYR A 231 -18.17 -6.77 11.31
N VAL A 232 -18.61 -7.25 10.17
CA VAL A 232 -17.92 -8.27 9.40
C VAL A 232 -16.53 -7.81 8.95
N LEU A 233 -16.41 -6.56 8.49
CA LEU A 233 -15.12 -5.98 8.13
C LEU A 233 -14.23 -5.78 9.37
N MET A 234 -14.78 -5.31 10.48
CA MET A 234 -14.04 -5.14 11.72
C MET A 234 -13.60 -6.48 12.33
N ALA A 235 -14.45 -7.51 12.28
CA ALA A 235 -14.07 -8.87 12.67
C ALA A 235 -12.93 -9.43 11.78
N SER A 236 -12.93 -9.14 10.49
CA SER A 236 -11.82 -9.53 9.61
C SER A 236 -10.50 -8.84 9.98
N LEU A 237 -10.56 -7.60 10.46
CA LEU A 237 -9.39 -6.90 10.99
C LEU A 237 -8.90 -7.54 12.30
N ASP A 238 -9.80 -7.93 13.20
CA ASP A 238 -9.44 -8.64 14.42
C ASP A 238 -8.75 -9.97 14.13
N ILE A 239 -9.31 -10.77 13.23
CA ILE A 239 -8.72 -12.04 12.78
C ILE A 239 -7.34 -11.79 12.14
N ASN A 240 -7.18 -10.74 11.32
CA ASN A 240 -5.90 -10.39 10.74
C ASN A 240 -4.86 -10.02 11.83
N ALA A 241 -5.26 -9.26 12.85
CA ALA A 241 -4.38 -8.94 13.97
C ALA A 241 -3.95 -10.22 14.71
N GLU A 242 -4.88 -11.14 14.97
CA GLU A 242 -4.59 -12.41 15.61
C GLU A 242 -3.63 -13.29 14.78
N ILE A 243 -3.81 -13.34 13.46
CA ILE A 243 -2.91 -14.06 12.54
C ILE A 243 -1.51 -13.47 12.62
N LEU A 244 -1.37 -12.15 12.60
CA LEU A 244 -0.07 -11.46 12.67
C LEU A 244 0.62 -11.70 14.03
N GLU A 245 -0.11 -11.64 15.13
CA GLU A 245 0.45 -11.88 16.46
C GLU A 245 0.91 -13.34 16.66
N LYS A 246 0.11 -14.30 16.22
CA LYS A 246 0.38 -15.73 16.49
C LYS A 246 1.27 -16.39 15.43
N HIS A 247 1.19 -15.94 14.19
CA HIS A 247 1.79 -16.61 13.04
C HIS A 247 2.62 -15.68 12.17
N GLY A 248 2.68 -14.35 12.46
CA GLY A 248 3.30 -13.36 11.62
C GLY A 248 4.74 -13.69 11.23
N GLN A 249 5.58 -14.07 12.20
CA GLN A 249 6.98 -14.43 11.91
C GLN A 249 7.08 -15.60 10.94
N GLN A 250 6.29 -16.68 11.15
CA GLN A 250 6.31 -17.84 10.26
C GLN A 250 5.83 -17.48 8.84
N LEU A 251 4.77 -16.67 8.76
CA LEU A 251 4.17 -16.27 7.49
C LEU A 251 5.08 -15.32 6.70
N MET A 252 5.72 -14.33 7.35
CA MET A 252 6.67 -13.43 6.70
C MET A 252 7.90 -14.17 6.21
N ASN A 253 8.48 -15.06 7.03
CA ASN A 253 9.61 -15.90 6.62
C ASN A 253 9.24 -16.77 5.41
N LYS A 254 8.05 -17.38 5.42
CA LYS A 254 7.59 -18.23 4.31
C LYS A 254 7.35 -17.41 3.03
N TRP A 255 6.80 -16.22 3.16
CA TRP A 255 6.62 -15.31 2.04
C TRP A 255 7.97 -14.91 1.46
N ARG A 256 8.94 -14.53 2.30
CA ARG A 256 10.30 -14.20 1.88
C ARG A 256 10.97 -15.37 1.15
N GLU A 257 10.97 -16.58 1.72
CA GLU A 257 11.51 -17.78 1.09
C GLU A 257 10.92 -18.05 -0.31
N ASN A 258 9.61 -17.79 -0.47
CA ASN A 258 8.94 -17.97 -1.75
C ASN A 258 9.38 -16.92 -2.77
N LEU A 259 9.51 -15.65 -2.36
CA LEU A 259 10.03 -14.58 -3.22
C LEU A 259 11.49 -14.83 -3.63
N ASP A 260 12.36 -15.15 -2.68
CA ASP A 260 13.78 -15.44 -2.95
C ASP A 260 13.93 -16.54 -3.98
N TRP A 261 13.13 -17.59 -3.83
CA TRP A 261 13.13 -18.66 -4.82
C TRP A 261 12.68 -18.15 -6.20
N PHE A 262 11.58 -17.41 -6.28
CA PHE A 262 11.10 -16.90 -7.57
C PHE A 262 12.14 -16.02 -8.23
N TYR A 263 12.74 -15.10 -7.48
CA TYR A 263 13.80 -14.22 -7.99
C TYR A 263 15.08 -14.95 -8.35
N SER A 264 15.33 -16.16 -7.81
CA SER A 264 16.46 -17.00 -8.21
C SER A 264 16.18 -17.83 -9.48
N GLU A 265 14.92 -18.21 -9.70
CA GLU A 265 14.52 -19.06 -10.84
C GLU A 265 14.12 -18.25 -12.07
N ALA A 266 13.36 -17.18 -11.90
CA ALA A 266 12.80 -16.39 -13.01
C ALA A 266 13.86 -15.84 -13.99
N PRO A 267 15.08 -15.40 -13.57
CA PRO A 267 16.12 -14.97 -14.49
C PRO A 267 16.67 -16.09 -15.40
N LYS A 268 16.36 -17.36 -15.11
CA LYS A 268 16.74 -18.49 -15.97
C LYS A 268 15.86 -18.59 -17.23
N VAL A 269 14.68 -17.94 -17.20
CA VAL A 269 13.82 -17.82 -18.38
C VAL A 269 14.45 -16.79 -19.31
N LYS A 270 15.06 -17.28 -20.39
CA LYS A 270 15.79 -16.42 -21.34
C LYS A 270 14.85 -15.36 -21.93
N GLY A 271 15.23 -14.10 -21.84
CA GLY A 271 14.45 -12.97 -22.38
C GLY A 271 13.35 -12.44 -21.47
N LEU A 272 13.11 -13.06 -20.30
CA LEU A 272 12.36 -12.45 -19.23
C LEU A 272 13.27 -11.49 -18.47
N ASN A 273 12.82 -10.27 -18.29
CA ASN A 273 13.43 -9.29 -17.41
C ASN A 273 12.50 -9.02 -16.22
N ILE A 274 13.08 -8.77 -15.05
CA ILE A 274 12.34 -8.34 -13.85
C ILE A 274 12.89 -6.97 -13.48
N MET A 275 12.03 -5.95 -13.55
CA MET A 275 12.40 -4.60 -13.18
C MET A 275 12.75 -4.52 -11.68
N LYS A 276 13.85 -3.86 -11.36
CA LYS A 276 14.32 -3.57 -10.01
C LYS A 276 14.65 -2.10 -9.87
N ALA A 277 14.40 -1.55 -8.70
CA ALA A 277 14.79 -0.20 -8.29
C ALA A 277 15.61 -0.25 -7.00
N ALA A 278 16.29 0.85 -6.67
CA ALA A 278 17.20 0.91 -5.51
C ALA A 278 16.47 0.65 -4.17
N MET A 279 15.27 1.20 -4.02
CA MET A 279 14.40 0.98 -2.86
C MET A 279 13.09 0.39 -3.38
N MET A 280 12.94 -0.92 -3.27
CA MET A 280 11.79 -1.61 -3.87
C MET A 280 11.21 -2.68 -2.94
N ASP A 281 9.90 -2.69 -2.85
CA ASP A 281 9.10 -3.75 -2.24
C ASP A 281 9.08 -4.97 -3.17
N ASP A 282 9.87 -5.97 -2.85
CA ASP A 282 10.02 -7.21 -3.64
C ASP A 282 8.73 -8.05 -3.73
N THR A 283 7.70 -7.71 -2.97
CA THR A 283 6.38 -8.37 -3.09
C THR A 283 5.65 -7.97 -4.39
N LYS A 284 6.12 -6.90 -5.05
CA LYS A 284 5.67 -6.44 -6.37
C LYS A 284 6.64 -6.95 -7.44
N ILE A 285 6.22 -7.97 -8.16
CA ILE A 285 7.02 -8.61 -9.22
C ILE A 285 6.68 -7.92 -10.54
N ASN A 286 7.58 -7.08 -11.04
CA ASN A 286 7.40 -6.36 -12.30
C ASN A 286 8.09 -7.11 -13.44
N LEU A 287 7.30 -7.74 -14.30
CA LEU A 287 7.74 -8.60 -15.39
C LEU A 287 7.82 -7.81 -16.70
N ASP A 288 8.90 -8.00 -17.45
CA ASP A 288 9.06 -7.49 -18.82
C ASP A 288 9.45 -8.65 -19.73
N MET A 289 8.64 -8.91 -20.74
CA MET A 289 8.89 -9.86 -21.82
C MET A 289 9.02 -9.18 -23.20
N GLY A 290 9.39 -7.92 -23.21
CA GLY A 290 9.60 -7.14 -24.43
C GLY A 290 10.68 -7.72 -25.35
N ALA A 291 11.61 -8.54 -24.83
CA ALA A 291 12.56 -9.31 -25.67
C ALA A 291 11.87 -10.28 -26.63
N TYR A 292 10.62 -10.66 -26.33
CA TYR A 292 9.77 -11.50 -27.19
C TYR A 292 8.79 -10.67 -28.03
N GLY A 293 8.86 -9.34 -27.97
CA GLY A 293 7.90 -8.45 -28.63
C GLY A 293 6.52 -8.42 -27.93
N ILE A 294 6.45 -8.87 -26.69
CA ILE A 294 5.21 -8.95 -25.89
C ILE A 294 5.14 -7.73 -24.98
N THR A 295 4.08 -6.92 -25.12
CA THR A 295 3.81 -5.80 -24.19
C THR A 295 3.20 -6.31 -22.88
N GLY A 296 3.22 -5.50 -21.81
CA GLY A 296 2.59 -5.84 -20.52
C GLY A 296 1.13 -6.24 -20.67
N GLY A 297 0.34 -5.50 -21.48
CA GLY A 297 -1.06 -5.85 -21.74
C GLY A 297 -1.29 -7.11 -22.56
N GLN A 298 -0.32 -7.52 -23.39
CA GLN A 298 -0.37 -8.82 -24.08
C GLN A 298 -0.01 -9.95 -23.12
N LEU A 299 1.01 -9.74 -22.29
CA LEU A 299 1.42 -10.71 -21.25
C LEU A 299 0.29 -10.97 -20.25
N GLU A 300 -0.44 -9.93 -19.83
CA GLU A 300 -1.61 -10.07 -18.97
C GLU A 300 -2.64 -11.02 -19.57
N LYS A 301 -2.99 -10.84 -20.85
CA LYS A 301 -3.97 -11.71 -21.55
C LYS A 301 -3.49 -13.16 -21.61
N LEU A 302 -2.21 -13.39 -21.94
CA LEU A 302 -1.63 -14.74 -22.01
C LEU A 302 -1.64 -15.43 -20.64
N LEU A 303 -1.38 -14.68 -19.56
CA LEU A 303 -1.46 -15.20 -18.19
C LEU A 303 -2.92 -15.46 -17.76
N MET A 304 -3.87 -14.61 -18.16
CA MET A 304 -5.30 -14.83 -17.89
C MET A 304 -5.81 -16.14 -18.54
N GLU A 305 -5.36 -16.49 -19.75
CA GLU A 305 -5.69 -17.77 -20.40
C GLU A 305 -5.19 -18.99 -19.59
N LYS A 306 -4.16 -18.78 -18.76
CA LYS A 306 -3.61 -19.78 -17.83
C LYS A 306 -4.18 -19.66 -16.40
N ASN A 307 -5.28 -18.89 -16.22
CA ASN A 307 -5.91 -18.59 -14.92
C ASN A 307 -4.93 -17.97 -13.91
N ILE A 308 -4.12 -17.00 -14.37
CA ILE A 308 -3.28 -16.13 -13.55
C ILE A 308 -3.74 -14.70 -13.79
N TYR A 309 -4.19 -14.05 -12.72
CA TYR A 309 -4.67 -12.68 -12.74
C TYR A 309 -3.62 -11.78 -12.08
N THR A 310 -3.29 -10.69 -12.75
CA THR A 310 -2.24 -9.74 -12.36
C THR A 310 -2.86 -8.41 -11.94
N GLU A 311 -2.08 -7.50 -11.40
CA GLU A 311 -2.59 -6.27 -10.79
C GLU A 311 -2.65 -5.11 -11.78
N LEU A 312 -1.57 -4.88 -12.54
CA LEU A 312 -1.42 -3.68 -13.37
C LEU A 312 -0.50 -3.94 -14.55
N ASN A 313 -0.84 -3.38 -15.72
CA ASN A 313 0.09 -3.32 -16.85
C ASN A 313 0.33 -1.87 -17.29
N THR A 314 1.55 -1.55 -17.73
CA THR A 314 1.93 -0.24 -18.27
C THR A 314 3.07 -0.44 -19.25
N GLY A 315 2.87 -0.08 -20.54
CA GLY A 315 3.90 -0.27 -21.56
C GLY A 315 4.31 -1.74 -21.67
N ASP A 316 5.59 -1.99 -21.44
CA ASP A 316 6.18 -3.35 -21.46
C ASP A 316 6.12 -4.04 -20.08
N ILE A 317 5.78 -3.31 -19.01
CA ILE A 317 5.70 -3.84 -17.65
C ILE A 317 4.34 -4.47 -17.36
N LEU A 318 4.38 -5.65 -16.75
CA LEU A 318 3.26 -6.30 -16.09
C LEU A 318 3.58 -6.53 -14.62
N MET A 319 2.86 -5.90 -13.71
CA MET A 319 3.06 -6.03 -12.27
C MET A 319 2.15 -7.12 -11.69
N CYS A 320 2.78 -8.07 -11.00
CA CYS A 320 2.11 -9.08 -10.17
C CYS A 320 2.30 -8.72 -8.70
N MET A 321 1.19 -8.64 -7.96
CA MET A 321 1.24 -8.40 -6.52
C MET A 321 1.12 -9.72 -5.77
N THR A 322 2.01 -9.97 -4.82
CA THR A 322 1.89 -11.07 -3.87
C THR A 322 1.37 -10.60 -2.52
N GLY A 323 0.83 -11.50 -1.74
CA GLY A 323 0.32 -11.26 -0.39
C GLY A 323 0.65 -12.41 0.56
N ILE A 324 0.35 -12.21 1.83
CA ILE A 324 0.64 -13.17 2.93
C ILE A 324 0.05 -14.57 2.68
N GLY A 325 -1.00 -14.68 1.85
CA GLY A 325 -1.66 -15.94 1.51
C GLY A 325 -1.07 -16.68 0.30
N ASN A 326 -0.14 -16.06 -0.45
CA ASN A 326 0.45 -16.73 -1.60
C ASN A 326 1.42 -17.84 -1.19
N THR A 327 1.31 -18.94 -1.90
CA THR A 327 2.13 -20.13 -1.66
C THR A 327 3.24 -20.27 -2.69
N ARG A 328 4.20 -21.15 -2.43
CA ARG A 328 5.21 -21.58 -3.38
C ARG A 328 4.57 -22.06 -4.70
N SER A 329 3.47 -22.82 -4.62
CA SER A 329 2.77 -23.36 -5.79
C SER A 329 2.21 -22.26 -6.70
N ASP A 330 1.81 -21.11 -6.14
CA ASP A 330 1.32 -19.97 -6.94
C ASP A 330 2.46 -19.36 -7.78
N LEU A 331 3.65 -19.21 -7.18
CA LEU A 331 4.82 -18.68 -7.88
C LEU A 331 5.39 -19.71 -8.88
N GLU A 332 5.36 -21.01 -8.58
CA GLU A 332 5.69 -22.08 -9.51
C GLU A 332 4.78 -22.08 -10.73
N LYS A 333 3.48 -21.87 -10.52
CA LYS A 333 2.49 -21.72 -11.59
C LYS A 333 2.80 -20.51 -12.48
N LEU A 334 3.13 -19.38 -11.87
CA LEU A 334 3.51 -18.16 -12.61
C LEU A 334 4.79 -18.43 -13.44
N LEU A 335 5.85 -18.96 -12.82
CA LEU A 335 7.11 -19.24 -13.50
C LEU A 335 6.92 -20.18 -14.69
N LYS A 336 6.19 -21.29 -14.49
CA LYS A 336 5.87 -22.24 -15.55
C LYS A 336 5.12 -21.60 -16.70
N ALA A 337 4.15 -20.72 -16.42
CA ALA A 337 3.41 -19.99 -17.44
C ALA A 337 4.34 -19.08 -18.27
N LEU A 338 5.30 -18.40 -17.61
CA LEU A 338 6.30 -17.56 -18.28
C LEU A 338 7.25 -18.39 -19.15
N GLU A 339 7.68 -19.57 -18.69
CA GLU A 339 8.50 -20.53 -19.47
C GLU A 339 7.74 -21.00 -20.73
N GLU A 340 6.47 -21.37 -20.60
CA GLU A 340 5.63 -21.80 -21.72
C GLU A 340 5.47 -20.67 -22.75
N ILE A 341 5.19 -19.44 -22.31
CA ILE A 341 5.08 -18.27 -23.18
C ILE A 341 6.40 -17.99 -23.87
N ALA A 342 7.53 -18.06 -23.16
CA ALA A 342 8.85 -17.88 -23.73
C ALA A 342 9.19 -18.93 -24.79
N ALA A 343 8.79 -20.18 -24.58
CA ALA A 343 8.99 -21.27 -25.56
C ALA A 343 8.12 -21.09 -26.81
N GLU A 344 6.90 -20.59 -26.67
CA GLU A 344 5.98 -20.38 -27.77
C GLU A 344 6.40 -19.20 -28.67
N TYR A 345 6.76 -18.07 -28.07
CA TYR A 345 7.06 -16.85 -28.82
C TYR A 345 8.52 -16.78 -29.28
N GLY A 346 9.44 -17.44 -28.60
CA GLY A 346 10.86 -17.33 -28.85
C GLY A 346 11.41 -15.93 -28.58
N THR A 347 12.70 -15.71 -28.82
CA THR A 347 13.29 -14.36 -28.73
C THR A 347 13.05 -13.61 -30.04
N ALA A 348 12.26 -12.55 -30.01
CA ALA A 348 12.20 -11.58 -31.11
C ALA A 348 13.42 -10.65 -30.98
N GLU A 349 14.17 -10.43 -32.08
CA GLU A 349 15.14 -9.34 -32.14
C GLU A 349 14.36 -8.03 -32.01
N LYS A 350 14.56 -7.28 -30.92
CA LYS A 350 14.04 -5.91 -30.81
C LYS A 350 14.62 -5.09 -31.98
N SER A 351 13.78 -4.74 -32.93
CA SER A 351 14.10 -3.70 -33.89
C SER A 351 14.40 -2.42 -33.09
N LYS A 352 15.66 -2.00 -33.05
CA LYS A 352 16.12 -0.77 -32.38
C LYS A 352 15.54 0.54 -32.92
N THR A 353 14.48 0.48 -33.71
CA THR A 353 14.02 1.61 -34.57
C THR A 353 12.68 2.20 -34.17
N GLN A 354 12.10 1.88 -32.99
CA GLN A 354 10.85 2.53 -32.52
C GLN A 354 10.84 2.68 -30.99
N ARG A 355 11.67 3.59 -30.50
CA ARG A 355 11.45 4.28 -29.23
C ARG A 355 11.60 5.79 -29.43
#